data_9ebfaafa6abaa86a8a991ba1dbf0425f
#
_entry.id   9ebfaafa6abaa86a8a991ba1dbf0425f
#
_cell.length_a   1.000
_cell.length_b   1.000
_cell.length_c   1.000
_cell.angle_alpha   90.00
_cell.angle_beta   90.00
_cell.angle_gamma   90.00
#
_symmetry.space_group_name_H-M   'P 1'
#
loop_
_entity.id
_entity.type
_entity.pdbx_description
1 polymer ?
#
loop_
_entity_poly.entity_id
_entity_poly.type
_entity_poly.pdbx_seq_one_letter_code
_entity_poly.pdbx_strand_id
1 'polypeptide(L)'
;MRLRLLSLLSLFICIIVGAKAQSTTNEVVFVNDKDETITPHSTLVQDKVESALFDQEKKQMAMRLFISNKSNKAQNVKLSYTITNMEEGNLTVCTLGDCTSQQTTGVYQLGPSTLNASQKEEFSIEHIFTSKGKCKVTLQLFISEVQANGVITEKEGPQITIDFAPTDAGITALSLQEGSAFDVFNTKGMLLYKQLTTLTKLPKGVYIIKYKGKKGKLFTRKYIAS
;
A
#
# COMPACT_ATOMS: atom_id res chain seq x y z
N MET A 1 -73.45 12.89 25.43
CA MET A 1 -72.30 11.99 25.55
C MET A 1 -71.25 12.43 24.58
N ARG A 2 -70.19 13.13 25.06
CA ARG A 2 -69.15 13.77 24.23
C ARG A 2 -67.89 12.91 24.31
N LEU A 3 -67.56 12.27 23.19
CA LEU A 3 -66.35 11.49 23.05
C LEU A 3 -65.17 12.43 22.84
N ARG A 4 -64.22 12.46 23.76
CA ARG A 4 -62.97 13.21 23.63
C ARG A 4 -61.96 12.32 22.94
N LEU A 5 -61.65 12.66 21.70
CA LEU A 5 -60.58 12.06 20.92
C LEU A 5 -59.26 12.69 21.38
N LEU A 6 -58.48 11.96 22.16
CA LEU A 6 -57.11 12.35 22.52
C LEU A 6 -56.18 11.92 21.42
N SER A 7 -55.77 12.90 20.63
CA SER A 7 -54.71 12.77 19.63
C SER A 7 -53.35 12.66 20.32
N LEU A 8 -52.80 11.46 20.39
CA LEU A 8 -51.42 11.21 20.78
C LEU A 8 -50.51 11.58 19.59
N LEU A 9 -50.03 12.85 19.62
CA LEU A 9 -48.97 13.30 18.73
C LEU A 9 -47.64 12.74 19.23
N SER A 10 -47.27 11.58 18.72
CA SER A 10 -45.98 10.95 18.97
C SER A 10 -44.89 11.76 18.28
N LEU A 11 -44.20 12.58 19.06
CA LEU A 11 -43.03 13.35 18.63
C LEU A 11 -41.85 12.38 18.41
N PHE A 12 -41.69 11.92 17.18
CA PHE A 12 -40.51 11.16 16.75
C PHE A 12 -39.34 12.14 16.69
N ILE A 13 -38.57 12.27 17.78
CA ILE A 13 -37.29 12.96 17.79
C ILE A 13 -36.30 12.05 17.05
N CYS A 14 -36.14 12.26 15.75
CA CYS A 14 -34.98 11.75 15.00
C CYS A 14 -33.72 12.40 15.57
N ILE A 15 -33.05 11.69 16.46
CA ILE A 15 -31.67 12.01 16.82
C ILE A 15 -30.83 11.72 15.57
N ILE A 16 -30.62 12.75 14.76
CA ILE A 16 -29.63 12.72 13.71
C ILE A 16 -28.28 12.72 14.43
N VAL A 17 -27.76 11.52 14.71
CA VAL A 17 -26.35 11.34 15.05
C VAL A 17 -25.60 11.76 13.78
N GLY A 18 -25.26 13.05 13.70
CA GLY A 18 -24.38 13.56 12.67
C GLY A 18 -23.06 12.82 12.79
N ALA A 19 -22.87 11.79 11.96
CA ALA A 19 -21.56 11.30 11.66
C ALA A 19 -20.77 12.53 11.15
N LYS A 20 -19.94 13.12 12.03
CA LYS A 20 -18.95 14.08 11.59
C LYS A 20 -18.06 13.32 10.64
N ALA A 21 -18.31 13.48 9.34
CA ALA A 21 -17.33 13.13 8.33
C ALA A 21 -16.08 13.88 8.73
N GLN A 22 -15.08 13.15 9.21
CA GLN A 22 -13.79 13.71 9.56
C GLN A 22 -13.28 14.39 8.29
N SER A 23 -13.24 15.73 8.31
CA SER A 23 -12.73 16.51 7.19
C SER A 23 -11.24 16.22 7.11
N THR A 24 -10.87 15.25 6.28
CA THR A 24 -9.46 15.04 5.92
C THR A 24 -9.01 16.32 5.23
N THR A 25 -8.09 17.03 5.82
CA THR A 25 -7.56 18.25 5.23
C THR A 25 -6.80 17.84 3.96
N ASN A 26 -7.30 18.25 2.79
CA ASN A 26 -6.61 18.03 1.51
C ASN A 26 -5.39 18.96 1.32
N GLU A 27 -4.95 19.61 2.38
CA GLU A 27 -3.84 20.58 2.34
C GLU A 27 -2.48 19.88 2.25
N VAL A 28 -2.31 18.75 2.95
CA VAL A 28 -1.10 17.92 2.85
C VAL A 28 -1.51 16.55 2.35
N VAL A 29 -0.86 16.08 1.29
CA VAL A 29 -1.23 14.85 0.59
C VAL A 29 -0.02 14.00 0.26
N PHE A 30 -0.23 12.68 0.07
CA PHE A 30 0.74 11.84 -0.60
C PHE A 30 0.63 12.04 -2.12
N VAL A 31 1.77 12.15 -2.80
CA VAL A 31 1.83 12.21 -4.26
C VAL A 31 2.88 11.24 -4.80
N ASN A 32 2.69 10.83 -6.05
CA ASN A 32 3.67 10.00 -6.75
C ASN A 32 4.76 10.86 -7.43
N ASP A 33 5.63 10.25 -8.20
CA ASP A 33 6.71 10.88 -8.96
C ASP A 33 6.23 11.85 -10.05
N LYS A 34 4.97 11.73 -10.47
CA LYS A 34 4.32 12.60 -11.46
C LYS A 34 3.48 13.73 -10.83
N ASP A 35 3.60 13.95 -9.51
CA ASP A 35 2.79 14.91 -8.73
C ASP A 35 1.29 14.60 -8.68
N GLU A 36 0.88 13.38 -9.05
CA GLU A 36 -0.50 12.94 -8.93
C GLU A 36 -0.79 12.58 -7.47
N THR A 37 -1.90 13.11 -6.95
CA THR A 37 -2.33 12.82 -5.58
C THR A 37 -2.78 11.37 -5.46
N ILE A 38 -2.22 10.68 -4.47
CA ILE A 38 -2.63 9.32 -4.13
C ILE A 38 -3.96 9.38 -3.38
N THR A 39 -4.92 8.59 -3.85
CA THR A 39 -6.26 8.55 -3.24
C THR A 39 -6.15 8.08 -1.77
N PRO A 40 -6.71 8.84 -0.81
CA PRO A 40 -6.77 8.39 0.58
C PRO A 40 -7.41 7.00 0.71
N HIS A 41 -6.94 6.24 1.70
CA HIS A 41 -7.35 4.86 1.99
C HIS A 41 -7.09 3.84 0.87
N SER A 42 -6.33 4.22 -0.17
CA SER A 42 -5.89 3.27 -1.19
C SER A 42 -4.76 2.37 -0.69
N THR A 43 -4.62 1.22 -1.34
CA THR A 43 -3.48 0.31 -1.15
C THR A 43 -2.59 0.34 -2.38
N LEU A 44 -1.33 0.67 -2.17
CA LEU A 44 -0.27 0.57 -3.17
C LEU A 44 0.43 -0.77 -3.00
N VAL A 45 0.59 -1.52 -4.09
CA VAL A 45 1.29 -2.80 -4.07
C VAL A 45 2.68 -2.62 -4.63
N GLN A 46 3.69 -3.05 -3.86
CA GLN A 46 5.07 -3.12 -4.30
C GLN A 46 5.50 -4.58 -4.38
N ASP A 47 5.68 -5.06 -5.60
CA ASP A 47 6.01 -6.45 -5.91
C ASP A 47 7.38 -6.63 -6.58
N LYS A 48 8.01 -5.51 -7.00
CA LYS A 48 9.32 -5.56 -7.65
C LYS A 48 10.41 -5.82 -6.62
N VAL A 49 11.04 -6.97 -6.74
CA VAL A 49 12.14 -7.39 -5.88
C VAL A 49 13.48 -7.14 -6.61
N GLU A 50 14.41 -6.53 -5.91
CA GLU A 50 15.79 -6.28 -6.36
C GLU A 50 16.77 -6.86 -5.33
N SER A 51 18.06 -6.98 -5.68
CA SER A 51 19.10 -7.26 -4.70
C SER A 51 19.33 -6.02 -3.83
N ALA A 52 19.53 -6.20 -2.53
CA ALA A 52 19.85 -5.09 -1.65
C ALA A 52 21.19 -4.47 -2.02
N LEU A 53 21.29 -3.14 -1.91
CA LEU A 53 22.45 -2.37 -2.41
C LEU A 53 23.77 -2.76 -1.76
N PHE A 54 23.76 -3.12 -0.47
CA PHE A 54 24.97 -3.37 0.31
C PHE A 54 25.13 -4.82 0.74
N ASP A 55 24.16 -5.68 0.41
CA ASP A 55 24.15 -7.08 0.81
C ASP A 55 23.45 -7.91 -0.26
N GLN A 56 24.24 -8.53 -1.14
CA GLN A 56 23.72 -9.29 -2.29
C GLN A 56 22.97 -10.58 -1.89
N GLU A 57 23.12 -11.03 -0.64
CA GLU A 57 22.34 -12.17 -0.11
C GLU A 57 20.94 -11.75 0.30
N LYS A 58 20.71 -10.45 0.49
CA LYS A 58 19.41 -9.88 0.81
C LYS A 58 18.72 -9.31 -0.42
N LYS A 59 17.42 -9.30 -0.33
CA LYS A 59 16.51 -8.72 -1.32
C LYS A 59 15.88 -7.47 -0.74
N GLN A 60 15.48 -6.56 -1.62
CA GLN A 60 14.75 -5.36 -1.22
C GLN A 60 13.56 -5.11 -2.13
N MET A 61 12.54 -4.50 -1.56
CA MET A 61 11.46 -3.84 -2.27
C MET A 61 11.40 -2.41 -1.79
N ALA A 62 11.54 -1.46 -2.69
CA ALA A 62 11.56 -0.04 -2.36
C ALA A 62 10.46 0.71 -3.12
N MET A 63 9.87 1.70 -2.46
CA MET A 63 8.90 2.62 -3.06
C MET A 63 9.29 4.05 -2.70
N ARG A 64 9.22 4.92 -3.70
CA ARG A 64 9.45 6.35 -3.56
C ARG A 64 8.17 7.11 -3.82
N LEU A 65 7.78 7.91 -2.87
CA LEU A 65 6.62 8.79 -2.89
C LEU A 65 7.05 10.19 -2.43
N PHE A 66 6.09 11.07 -2.24
CA PHE A 66 6.33 12.38 -1.68
C PHE A 66 5.17 12.79 -0.77
N ILE A 67 5.48 13.62 0.23
CA ILE A 67 4.51 14.37 1.01
C ILE A 67 4.50 15.78 0.46
N SER A 68 3.34 16.27 0.03
CA SER A 68 3.21 17.57 -0.61
C SER A 68 2.24 18.45 0.18
N ASN A 69 2.71 19.63 0.59
CA ASN A 69 1.87 20.68 1.12
C ASN A 69 1.25 21.48 -0.04
N LYS A 70 -0.03 21.28 -0.28
CA LYS A 70 -0.78 21.97 -1.37
C LYS A 70 -1.37 23.32 -0.90
N SER A 71 -1.21 23.69 0.37
CA SER A 71 -1.70 24.95 0.89
C SER A 71 -0.74 26.12 0.62
N ASN A 72 -1.21 27.32 0.84
CA ASN A 72 -0.44 28.56 0.71
C ASN A 72 0.28 28.98 2.01
N LYS A 73 0.28 28.15 3.04
CA LYS A 73 0.92 28.38 4.34
C LYS A 73 1.81 27.19 4.73
N ALA A 74 2.76 27.42 5.62
CA ALA A 74 3.54 26.36 6.21
C ALA A 74 2.65 25.45 7.06
N GLN A 75 2.89 24.14 7.02
CA GLN A 75 2.19 23.12 7.80
C GLN A 75 3.20 22.33 8.62
N ASN A 76 2.87 22.05 9.87
CA ASN A 76 3.68 21.18 10.72
C ASN A 76 3.14 19.74 10.60
N VAL A 77 3.92 18.87 10.00
CA VAL A 77 3.49 17.53 9.56
C VAL A 77 4.23 16.46 10.32
N LYS A 78 3.49 15.46 10.78
CA LYS A 78 3.99 14.22 11.39
C LYS A 78 3.48 13.02 10.59
N LEU A 79 4.32 12.02 10.38
CA LEU A 79 3.95 10.73 9.84
C LEU A 79 3.85 9.71 10.97
N SER A 80 2.69 9.08 11.12
CA SER A 80 2.55 7.84 11.88
C SER A 80 2.46 6.67 10.90
N TYR A 81 3.16 5.58 11.19
CA TYR A 81 3.04 4.37 10.39
C TYR A 81 2.88 3.14 11.26
N THR A 82 1.99 2.25 10.83
CA THR A 82 1.66 1.02 11.53
C THR A 82 2.07 -0.17 10.68
N ILE A 83 3.07 -0.93 11.13
CA ILE A 83 3.44 -2.19 10.51
C ILE A 83 2.48 -3.25 11.03
N THR A 84 1.55 -3.69 10.18
CA THR A 84 0.49 -4.65 10.55
C THR A 84 0.91 -6.09 10.30
N ASN A 85 1.83 -6.30 9.35
CA ASN A 85 2.42 -7.59 9.04
C ASN A 85 3.87 -7.39 8.59
N MET A 86 4.77 -8.23 9.07
CA MET A 86 6.15 -8.37 8.60
C MET A 86 6.58 -9.81 8.86
N GLU A 87 6.82 -10.59 7.80
CA GLU A 87 7.21 -11.99 7.94
C GLU A 87 8.69 -12.15 8.30
N GLU A 88 9.55 -11.28 7.74
CA GLU A 88 11.00 -11.31 7.96
C GLU A 88 11.61 -9.96 7.57
N GLY A 89 12.78 -9.65 8.09
CA GLY A 89 13.59 -8.52 7.66
C GLY A 89 13.34 -7.23 8.42
N ASN A 90 13.51 -6.11 7.75
CA ASN A 90 13.29 -4.79 8.33
C ASN A 90 12.62 -3.85 7.33
N LEU A 91 11.83 -2.93 7.86
CA LEU A 91 11.22 -1.83 7.12
C LEU A 91 11.90 -0.53 7.50
N THR A 92 12.49 0.15 6.53
CA THR A 92 13.09 1.48 6.69
C THR A 92 12.15 2.51 6.07
N VAL A 93 11.88 3.57 6.82
CA VAL A 93 11.06 4.72 6.40
C VAL A 93 11.86 5.98 6.58
N CYS A 94 12.02 6.76 5.50
CA CYS A 94 12.73 8.02 5.48
C CYS A 94 11.85 9.13 4.92
N THR A 95 11.60 10.17 5.72
CA THR A 95 10.89 11.39 5.34
C THR A 95 10.98 12.42 6.45
N LEU A 96 10.57 13.65 6.18
CA LEU A 96 10.51 14.74 7.17
C LEU A 96 11.84 15.00 7.88
N GLY A 97 12.97 14.75 7.16
CA GLY A 97 14.32 14.96 7.67
C GLY A 97 14.84 13.82 8.58
N ASP A 98 14.11 12.72 8.70
CA ASP A 98 14.48 11.60 9.58
C ASP A 98 14.31 10.24 8.88
N CYS A 99 15.03 9.24 9.39
CA CYS A 99 14.98 7.85 8.94
C CYS A 99 14.90 6.90 10.13
N THR A 100 13.99 5.94 10.05
CA THR A 100 13.88 4.87 11.06
C THR A 100 13.82 3.51 10.39
N SER A 101 14.39 2.49 11.05
CA SER A 101 14.34 1.10 10.60
C SER A 101 13.76 0.22 11.69
N GLN A 102 12.74 -0.57 11.36
CA GLN A 102 11.99 -1.39 12.31
C GLN A 102 11.99 -2.85 11.87
N GLN A 103 12.07 -3.76 12.84
CA GLN A 103 12.08 -5.22 12.60
C GLN A 103 10.83 -5.92 13.15
N THR A 104 9.89 -5.17 13.72
CA THR A 104 8.69 -5.72 14.35
C THR A 104 7.44 -4.99 13.90
N THR A 105 6.30 -5.66 14.02
CA THR A 105 4.99 -5.02 13.92
C THR A 105 4.81 -4.01 15.05
N GLY A 106 4.08 -2.93 14.80
CA GLY A 106 3.87 -1.87 15.79
C GLY A 106 3.52 -0.55 15.15
N VAL A 107 3.37 0.48 16.00
CA VAL A 107 3.09 1.86 15.60
C VAL A 107 4.34 2.70 15.84
N TYR A 108 4.76 3.42 14.82
CA TYR A 108 5.97 4.24 14.82
C TYR A 108 5.67 5.62 14.28
N GLN A 109 6.55 6.58 14.51
CA GLN A 109 6.34 7.97 14.11
C GLN A 109 7.64 8.60 13.60
N LEU A 110 7.50 9.55 12.65
CA LEU A 110 8.55 10.42 12.12
C LEU A 110 8.05 11.87 12.15
N GLY A 111 8.94 12.79 12.40
CA GLY A 111 8.63 14.20 12.60
C GLY A 111 8.21 14.50 14.03
N PRO A 112 7.59 15.67 14.31
CA PRO A 112 7.03 16.61 13.32
C PRO A 112 8.11 17.43 12.58
N SER A 113 7.81 17.81 11.34
CA SER A 113 8.64 18.72 10.53
C SER A 113 7.78 19.73 9.80
N THR A 114 8.32 20.93 9.59
CA THR A 114 7.60 22.00 8.90
C THR A 114 7.78 21.86 7.39
N LEU A 115 6.67 21.70 6.67
CA LEU A 115 6.62 21.82 5.23
C LEU A 115 6.13 23.22 4.84
N ASN A 116 6.96 24.00 4.17
CA ASN A 116 6.58 25.33 3.70
C ASN A 116 5.43 25.26 2.68
N ALA A 117 4.83 26.41 2.38
CA ALA A 117 3.80 26.52 1.35
C ALA A 117 4.30 25.93 0.03
N SER A 118 3.49 25.06 -0.58
CA SER A 118 3.80 24.37 -1.84
C SER A 118 5.06 23.49 -1.82
N GLN A 119 5.64 23.22 -0.66
CA GLN A 119 6.80 22.33 -0.53
C GLN A 119 6.40 20.88 -0.74
N LYS A 120 7.32 20.15 -1.37
CA LYS A 120 7.25 18.70 -1.58
C LYS A 120 8.49 18.08 -0.95
N GLU A 121 8.25 17.12 -0.07
CA GLU A 121 9.30 16.38 0.66
C GLU A 121 9.34 14.94 0.18
N GLU A 122 10.53 14.40 -0.04
CA GLU A 122 10.68 13.01 -0.43
C GLU A 122 10.29 12.07 0.70
N PHE A 123 9.58 11.01 0.34
CA PHE A 123 9.22 9.88 1.19
C PHE A 123 9.71 8.60 0.53
N SER A 124 10.67 7.95 1.15
CA SER A 124 11.12 6.63 0.73
C SER A 124 10.79 5.57 1.77
N ILE A 125 10.37 4.41 1.30
CA ILE A 125 10.09 3.26 2.13
C ILE A 125 10.66 2.01 1.49
N GLU A 126 11.41 1.24 2.28
CA GLU A 126 12.15 0.09 1.81
C GLU A 126 11.98 -1.08 2.78
N HIS A 127 11.62 -2.24 2.24
CA HIS A 127 11.59 -3.50 2.97
C HIS A 127 12.73 -4.40 2.51
N ILE A 128 13.65 -4.73 3.43
CA ILE A 128 14.79 -5.62 3.20
C ILE A 128 14.54 -6.95 3.89
N PHE A 129 14.72 -8.05 3.16
CA PHE A 129 14.44 -9.41 3.63
C PHE A 129 15.37 -10.43 2.96
N THR A 130 15.43 -11.67 3.47
CA THR A 130 16.22 -12.76 2.87
C THR A 130 15.34 -13.69 2.04
N SER A 131 14.28 -14.23 2.62
CA SER A 131 13.44 -15.25 1.98
C SER A 131 11.96 -14.90 1.94
N LYS A 132 11.41 -14.32 3.01
CA LYS A 132 9.99 -14.02 3.18
C LYS A 132 9.75 -12.52 3.20
N GLY A 133 9.39 -11.97 2.05
CA GLY A 133 9.33 -10.52 1.85
C GLY A 133 7.95 -9.89 2.04
N LYS A 134 6.97 -10.57 2.62
CA LYS A 134 5.67 -9.93 2.85
C LYS A 134 5.74 -8.97 4.02
N CYS A 135 5.37 -7.73 3.75
CA CYS A 135 5.25 -6.69 4.77
C CYS A 135 4.09 -5.76 4.40
N LYS A 136 3.25 -5.42 5.36
CA LYS A 136 2.15 -4.47 5.17
C LYS A 136 2.25 -3.35 6.17
N VAL A 137 2.18 -2.12 5.68
CA VAL A 137 2.28 -0.91 6.48
C VAL A 137 1.18 0.08 6.10
N THR A 138 0.53 0.66 7.10
CA THR A 138 -0.42 1.76 6.94
C THR A 138 0.25 3.05 7.38
N LEU A 139 0.18 4.07 6.55
CA LEU A 139 0.79 5.38 6.71
C LEU A 139 -0.32 6.40 6.96
N GLN A 140 -0.21 7.20 8.01
CA GLN A 140 -1.18 8.22 8.38
C GLN A 140 -0.45 9.55 8.60
N LEU A 141 -0.80 10.59 7.85
CA LEU A 141 -0.32 11.95 8.11
C LEU A 141 -1.13 12.59 9.22
N PHE A 142 -0.46 13.40 10.03
CA PHE A 142 -1.06 14.31 10.99
C PHE A 142 -0.56 15.73 10.74
N ILE A 143 -1.44 16.70 10.88
CA ILE A 143 -1.14 18.11 10.71
C ILE A 143 -1.38 18.80 12.05
N SER A 144 -0.33 19.39 12.61
CA SER A 144 -0.41 20.07 13.88
C SER A 144 -0.75 21.56 13.67
N GLU A 145 -1.74 22.04 14.39
CA GLU A 145 -2.14 23.45 14.43
C GLU A 145 -1.95 24.01 15.83
N VAL A 146 -1.27 25.15 15.91
CA VAL A 146 -1.18 25.91 17.18
C VAL A 146 -2.39 26.82 17.27
N GLN A 147 -3.24 26.58 18.26
CA GLN A 147 -4.41 27.40 18.53
C GLN A 147 -4.01 28.76 19.15
N ALA A 148 -4.89 29.75 19.09
CA ALA A 148 -4.64 31.09 19.63
C ALA A 148 -4.28 31.09 21.14
N ASN A 149 -4.69 30.09 21.88
CA ASN A 149 -4.37 29.88 23.30
C ASN A 149 -3.06 29.09 23.54
N GLY A 150 -2.28 28.81 22.47
CA GLY A 150 -1.03 28.04 22.53
C GLY A 150 -1.21 26.52 22.60
N VAL A 151 -2.43 26.01 22.59
CA VAL A 151 -2.70 24.57 22.58
C VAL A 151 -2.42 24.03 21.18
N ILE A 152 -1.66 22.95 21.12
CA ILE A 152 -1.40 22.22 19.86
C ILE A 152 -2.50 21.18 19.68
N THR A 153 -3.19 21.25 18.55
CA THR A 153 -4.16 20.23 18.12
C THR A 153 -3.64 19.52 16.89
N GLU A 154 -3.83 18.21 16.84
CA GLU A 154 -3.49 17.40 15.68
C GLU A 154 -4.76 17.05 14.89
N LYS A 155 -4.71 17.27 13.59
CA LYS A 155 -5.74 16.83 12.65
C LYS A 155 -5.22 15.65 11.86
N GLU A 156 -6.06 14.65 11.69
CA GLU A 156 -5.77 13.54 10.79
C GLU A 156 -5.78 14.02 9.34
N GLY A 157 -4.70 13.75 8.64
CA GLY A 157 -4.56 13.93 7.21
C GLY A 157 -4.90 12.65 6.44
N PRO A 158 -4.44 12.51 5.19
CA PRO A 158 -4.66 11.30 4.40
C PRO A 158 -3.93 10.08 4.95
N GLN A 159 -4.56 8.93 4.77
CA GLN A 159 -4.03 7.61 5.08
C GLN A 159 -3.86 6.81 3.79
N ILE A 160 -2.78 6.06 3.66
CA ILE A 160 -2.58 5.07 2.59
C ILE A 160 -2.00 3.78 3.17
N THR A 161 -2.13 2.68 2.43
CA THR A 161 -1.49 1.42 2.78
C THR A 161 -0.48 1.04 1.71
N ILE A 162 0.70 0.53 2.11
CA ILE A 162 1.66 -0.11 1.21
C ILE A 162 1.69 -1.58 1.56
N ASP A 163 1.48 -2.41 0.53
CA ASP A 163 1.54 -3.87 0.62
C ASP A 163 2.77 -4.36 -0.16
N PHE A 164 3.84 -4.67 0.57
CA PHE A 164 5.00 -5.34 0.01
C PHE A 164 4.66 -6.82 -0.15
N ALA A 165 4.27 -7.18 -1.36
CA ALA A 165 3.87 -8.52 -1.75
C ALA A 165 4.82 -9.00 -2.84
N PRO A 166 6.03 -9.52 -2.48
CA PRO A 166 6.93 -10.01 -3.50
C PRO A 166 6.17 -11.06 -4.31
N THR A 167 5.97 -10.77 -5.58
CA THR A 167 5.66 -11.84 -6.49
C THR A 167 6.91 -12.69 -6.50
N ASP A 168 6.84 -13.85 -5.86
CA ASP A 168 7.83 -14.89 -6.14
C ASP A 168 8.05 -14.87 -7.64
N ALA A 169 9.30 -14.73 -8.09
CA ALA A 169 9.61 -14.70 -9.51
C ALA A 169 9.28 -16.05 -10.21
N GLY A 170 8.54 -16.88 -9.51
CA GLY A 170 7.76 -18.00 -9.98
C GLY A 170 6.30 -17.71 -9.67
N ILE A 171 5.45 -17.87 -10.64
CA ILE A 171 4.00 -17.79 -10.48
C ILE A 171 3.58 -18.85 -9.45
N THR A 172 3.52 -18.46 -8.18
CA THR A 172 2.76 -19.22 -7.19
C THR A 172 1.29 -18.92 -7.47
N ALA A 173 0.59 -19.94 -8.00
CA ALA A 173 -0.82 -19.87 -8.33
C ALA A 173 -1.17 -18.55 -9.02
N LEU A 174 -0.79 -18.41 -10.29
CA LEU A 174 -1.67 -17.67 -11.17
C LEU A 174 -3.08 -18.10 -10.78
N SER A 175 -3.94 -17.14 -10.48
CA SER A 175 -5.35 -17.38 -10.71
C SER A 175 -5.47 -17.66 -12.22
N LEU A 176 -5.09 -18.87 -12.58
CA LEU A 176 -5.19 -19.38 -13.92
C LEU A 176 -6.67 -19.32 -14.18
N GLN A 177 -7.08 -18.42 -15.02
CA GLN A 177 -8.44 -18.45 -15.51
C GLN A 177 -8.66 -19.87 -16.02
N GLU A 178 -9.56 -20.59 -15.36
CA GLU A 178 -10.01 -21.89 -15.83
C GLU A 178 -10.23 -21.82 -17.34
N GLY A 179 -9.56 -22.69 -18.09
CA GLY A 179 -9.62 -22.73 -19.54
C GLY A 179 -8.43 -22.12 -20.30
N SER A 180 -7.41 -21.56 -19.63
CA SER A 180 -6.19 -21.15 -20.32
C SER A 180 -5.32 -22.35 -20.64
N ALA A 181 -4.86 -22.45 -21.90
CA ALA A 181 -3.89 -23.46 -22.34
C ALA A 181 -2.47 -22.84 -22.32
N PHE A 182 -1.49 -23.59 -21.80
CA PHE A 182 -0.12 -23.16 -21.62
C PHE A 182 0.83 -23.96 -22.51
N ASP A 183 1.67 -23.25 -23.24
CA ASP A 183 2.85 -23.86 -23.83
C ASP A 183 4.00 -23.74 -22.83
N VAL A 184 4.63 -24.86 -22.47
CA VAL A 184 5.65 -24.93 -21.41
C VAL A 184 7.01 -25.23 -22.04
N PHE A 185 8.00 -24.42 -21.75
CA PHE A 185 9.36 -24.50 -22.25
C PHE A 185 10.34 -24.70 -21.09
N ASN A 186 11.47 -25.36 -21.35
CA ASN A 186 12.58 -25.34 -20.42
C ASN A 186 13.32 -23.98 -20.46
N THR A 187 14.32 -23.81 -19.58
CA THR A 187 15.15 -22.61 -19.53
C THR A 187 16.01 -22.37 -20.77
N LYS A 188 16.20 -23.39 -21.62
CA LYS A 188 16.91 -23.31 -22.91
C LYS A 188 15.96 -22.95 -24.08
N GLY A 189 14.67 -22.70 -23.79
CA GLY A 189 13.66 -22.34 -24.79
C GLY A 189 13.09 -23.52 -25.59
N MET A 190 13.39 -24.76 -25.21
CA MET A 190 12.83 -25.95 -25.86
C MET A 190 11.43 -26.22 -25.32
N LEU A 191 10.45 -26.45 -26.23
CA LEU A 191 9.08 -26.75 -25.87
C LEU A 191 9.03 -28.18 -25.26
N LEU A 192 8.49 -28.24 -24.02
CA LEU A 192 8.30 -29.50 -23.30
C LEU A 192 6.85 -29.99 -23.37
N TYR A 193 5.90 -29.09 -23.22
CA TYR A 193 4.47 -29.38 -23.24
C TYR A 193 3.73 -28.30 -24.03
N LYS A 194 2.80 -28.72 -24.88
CA LYS A 194 1.96 -27.86 -25.68
C LYS A 194 0.53 -27.90 -25.17
N GLN A 195 -0.09 -26.73 -25.02
CA GLN A 195 -1.51 -26.60 -24.62
C GLN A 195 -1.89 -27.32 -23.31
N LEU A 196 -0.99 -27.29 -22.33
CA LEU A 196 -1.25 -27.88 -21.02
C LEU A 196 -2.33 -27.06 -20.30
N THR A 197 -3.36 -27.69 -19.78
CA THR A 197 -4.48 -27.01 -19.08
C THR A 197 -4.25 -26.86 -17.59
N THR A 198 -3.25 -27.53 -17.01
CA THR A 198 -2.86 -27.40 -15.60
C THR A 198 -1.35 -27.48 -15.45
N LEU A 199 -0.79 -26.60 -14.60
CA LEU A 199 0.64 -26.57 -14.32
C LEU A 199 1.01 -27.40 -13.07
N THR A 200 0.04 -27.82 -12.28
CA THR A 200 0.27 -28.55 -11.01
C THR A 200 0.87 -29.96 -11.20
N LYS A 201 0.84 -30.49 -12.41
CA LYS A 201 1.41 -31.79 -12.74
C LYS A 201 2.84 -31.73 -13.28
N LEU A 202 3.42 -30.53 -13.37
CA LEU A 202 4.80 -30.42 -13.83
C LEU A 202 5.76 -30.94 -12.75
N PRO A 203 6.81 -31.69 -13.15
CA PRO A 203 7.88 -32.05 -12.24
C PRO A 203 8.54 -30.83 -11.62
N LYS A 204 9.15 -31.00 -10.44
CA LYS A 204 9.92 -29.90 -9.81
C LYS A 204 10.93 -29.33 -10.78
N GLY A 205 10.91 -28.01 -10.94
CA GLY A 205 11.81 -27.36 -11.88
C GLY A 205 11.41 -25.95 -12.26
N VAL A 206 12.25 -25.33 -13.10
CA VAL A 206 12.03 -23.99 -13.63
C VAL A 206 11.63 -24.06 -15.09
N TYR A 207 10.53 -23.42 -15.43
CA TYR A 207 9.93 -23.44 -16.76
C TYR A 207 9.66 -22.02 -17.26
N ILE A 208 9.55 -21.87 -18.57
CA ILE A 208 8.98 -20.69 -19.20
C ILE A 208 7.61 -21.09 -19.76
N ILE A 209 6.56 -20.39 -19.36
CA ILE A 209 5.21 -20.66 -19.86
C ILE A 209 4.75 -19.53 -20.78
N LYS A 210 4.05 -19.89 -21.87
CA LYS A 210 3.37 -18.95 -22.77
C LYS A 210 1.88 -19.26 -22.77
N TYR A 211 1.05 -18.25 -22.71
CA TYR A 211 -0.42 -18.38 -22.73
C TYR A 211 -1.11 -17.14 -23.27
N LYS A 212 -2.34 -17.30 -23.73
CA LYS A 212 -3.19 -16.19 -24.17
C LYS A 212 -4.10 -15.72 -23.04
N GLY A 213 -4.09 -14.44 -22.74
CA GLY A 213 -5.04 -13.82 -21.80
C GLY A 213 -6.40 -13.54 -22.42
N LYS A 214 -7.36 -13.03 -21.63
CA LYS A 214 -8.76 -12.78 -22.01
C LYS A 214 -8.97 -11.99 -23.30
N LYS A 215 -8.06 -11.09 -23.65
CA LYS A 215 -8.13 -10.27 -24.87
C LYS A 215 -7.26 -10.80 -26.00
N GLY A 216 -6.87 -12.09 -25.97
CA GLY A 216 -6.01 -12.71 -26.98
C GLY A 216 -4.54 -12.30 -26.93
N LYS A 217 -4.15 -11.41 -25.99
CA LYS A 217 -2.75 -10.97 -25.80
C LYS A 217 -1.91 -12.14 -25.31
N LEU A 218 -0.75 -12.36 -25.93
CA LEU A 218 0.19 -13.41 -25.55
C LEU A 218 1.03 -12.95 -24.36
N PHE A 219 1.14 -13.80 -23.35
CA PHE A 219 1.99 -13.61 -22.18
C PHE A 219 3.05 -14.67 -22.11
N THR A 220 4.23 -14.28 -21.63
CA THR A 220 5.34 -15.19 -21.33
C THR A 220 5.75 -14.95 -19.87
N ARG A 221 5.85 -16.02 -19.08
CA ARG A 221 6.20 -15.97 -17.66
C ARG A 221 7.16 -17.11 -17.29
N LYS A 222 8.01 -16.86 -16.29
CA LYS A 222 8.77 -17.90 -15.61
C LYS A 222 7.84 -18.61 -14.62
N TYR A 223 7.89 -19.92 -14.55
CA TYR A 223 7.13 -20.76 -13.63
C TYR A 223 8.08 -21.68 -12.87
N ILE A 224 7.91 -21.80 -11.56
CA ILE A 224 8.66 -22.71 -10.70
C ILE A 224 7.68 -23.74 -10.15
N ALA A 225 7.85 -25.01 -10.57
CA ALA A 225 7.12 -26.14 -10.00
C ALA A 225 7.85 -26.63 -8.75
N SER A 226 7.17 -26.65 -7.61
CA SER A 226 7.67 -27.07 -6.29
C SER A 226 7.20 -28.47 -5.88
#